data_760e84f1cbac2699d4819bbfe6efe2de
#
_entry.id   760e84f1cbac2699d4819bbfe6efe2de
#
_cell.length_a   1.000
_cell.length_b   1.000
_cell.length_c   1.000
_cell.angle_alpha   90.00
_cell.angle_beta   90.00
_cell.angle_gamma   90.00
#
_symmetry.space_group_name_H-M   'P 1'
#
loop_
_entity.id
_entity.type
_entity.pdbx_description
1 polymer ?
#
loop_
_entity_poly.entity_id
_entity_poly.type
_entity_poly.pdbx_seq_one_letter_code
_entity_poly.pdbx_strand_id
1 'polypeptide(L)'
;MTGIKLARMNSELVADEIGDFIINEIVPIGYTGGVIGLSGGVDSTTSAALAKRAFDKYNLNSNKKLELVGCIMPSNTNSSDDERDARKVADRLGIRYEIIPIEPVIEGFRKVIPKIIESSYIKGNLKAEIRATLLHQLAGYEKKLVIGTGNRDEDFGVGYYTLFGDGAVHMSPLGGLPKRLVRQMACYLGFSDLANRIPTAGLEAGQTDFKDLGYYYETVEGISEGKLQGFSRLEIINDDLIKELARKDISDYTQIYGKSKFSSAKEIVNNVFMRMEIAKAKGKIVSPPQPKISLGYL
;
A
#
# COMPACT_ATOMS: atom_id res chain seq x y z
N MET A 1 19.65 -20.29 -19.37
CA MET A 1 18.71 -20.18 -18.21
C MET A 1 17.51 -19.37 -18.65
N THR A 2 16.31 -19.77 -18.29
CA THR A 2 15.12 -18.96 -18.53
C THR A 2 15.21 -17.72 -17.64
N GLY A 3 14.99 -16.50 -18.19
CA GLY A 3 15.06 -15.25 -17.44
C GLY A 3 14.01 -15.16 -16.31
N ILE A 4 14.08 -14.11 -15.52
CA ILE A 4 13.14 -13.83 -14.42
C ILE A 4 11.71 -13.70 -14.99
N LYS A 5 10.75 -14.34 -14.35
CA LYS A 5 9.33 -14.31 -14.73
C LYS A 5 8.54 -13.54 -13.72
N LEU A 6 7.68 -12.63 -14.20
CA LEU A 6 6.74 -11.90 -13.33
C LEU A 6 5.52 -12.77 -13.01
N ALA A 7 5.02 -12.65 -11.78
CA ALA A 7 3.83 -13.36 -11.34
C ALA A 7 2.59 -12.97 -12.17
N ARG A 8 1.67 -13.92 -12.37
CA ARG A 8 0.35 -13.71 -12.97
C ARG A 8 -0.74 -14.06 -11.98
N MET A 9 -1.88 -13.43 -12.16
CA MET A 9 -3.01 -13.54 -11.24
C MET A 9 -4.30 -13.80 -12.02
N ASN A 10 -5.09 -14.78 -11.57
CA ASN A 10 -6.51 -14.82 -11.84
C ASN A 10 -7.21 -13.88 -10.84
N SER A 11 -7.70 -12.74 -11.31
CA SER A 11 -8.23 -11.68 -10.45
C SER A 11 -9.46 -12.12 -9.65
N GLU A 12 -10.33 -12.96 -10.22
CA GLU A 12 -11.52 -13.47 -9.53
C GLU A 12 -11.14 -14.41 -8.39
N LEU A 13 -10.29 -15.39 -8.68
CA LEU A 13 -9.80 -16.35 -7.68
C LEU A 13 -9.09 -15.63 -6.53
N VAL A 14 -8.15 -14.74 -6.84
CA VAL A 14 -7.39 -14.01 -5.82
C VAL A 14 -8.29 -13.05 -5.02
N ALA A 15 -9.31 -12.44 -5.66
CA ALA A 15 -10.28 -11.62 -4.93
C ALA A 15 -11.10 -12.44 -3.93
N ASP A 16 -11.46 -13.69 -4.27
CA ASP A 16 -12.15 -14.61 -3.35
C ASP A 16 -11.20 -15.06 -2.22
N GLU A 17 -9.95 -15.44 -2.51
CA GLU A 17 -8.95 -15.82 -1.51
C GLU A 17 -8.71 -14.68 -0.48
N ILE A 18 -8.57 -13.43 -0.96
CA ILE A 18 -8.43 -12.25 -0.10
C ILE A 18 -9.72 -12.00 0.69
N GLY A 19 -10.87 -12.18 0.06
CA GLY A 19 -12.16 -12.04 0.73
C GLY A 19 -12.32 -13.04 1.87
N ASP A 20 -12.03 -14.31 1.63
CA ASP A 20 -12.07 -15.36 2.65
C ASP A 20 -11.07 -15.10 3.78
N PHE A 21 -9.87 -14.61 3.47
CA PHE A 21 -8.90 -14.16 4.46
C PHE A 21 -9.48 -13.07 5.36
N ILE A 22 -10.05 -12.00 4.79
CA ILE A 22 -10.64 -10.89 5.56
C ILE A 22 -11.76 -11.38 6.49
N ILE A 23 -12.63 -12.25 6.00
CA ILE A 23 -13.71 -12.83 6.80
C ILE A 23 -13.18 -13.68 7.95
N ASN A 24 -12.15 -14.49 7.69
CA ASN A 24 -11.53 -15.36 8.68
C ASN A 24 -10.76 -14.60 9.77
N GLU A 25 -10.28 -13.39 9.51
CA GLU A 25 -9.66 -12.53 10.52
C GLU A 25 -10.71 -11.84 11.43
N ILE A 26 -11.92 -11.58 10.94
CA ILE A 26 -12.92 -10.76 11.63
C ILE A 26 -13.95 -11.62 12.39
N VAL A 27 -14.53 -12.61 11.72
CA VAL A 27 -15.70 -13.33 12.22
C VAL A 27 -15.41 -14.19 13.46
N PRO A 28 -14.30 -14.97 13.52
CA PRO A 28 -14.03 -15.84 14.66
C PRO A 28 -13.83 -15.10 15.99
N ILE A 29 -13.37 -13.86 15.93
CA ILE A 29 -13.13 -13.03 17.12
C ILE A 29 -14.33 -12.15 17.49
N GLY A 30 -15.43 -12.24 16.72
CA GLY A 30 -16.69 -11.57 17.04
C GLY A 30 -16.74 -10.08 16.76
N TYR A 31 -15.88 -9.58 15.88
CA TYR A 31 -15.90 -8.19 15.43
C TYR A 31 -16.98 -7.94 14.37
N THR A 32 -17.38 -6.69 14.19
CA THR A 32 -18.53 -6.28 13.37
C THR A 32 -18.13 -5.76 11.98
N GLY A 33 -16.88 -5.89 11.59
CA GLY A 33 -16.39 -5.43 10.27
C GLY A 33 -15.02 -4.79 10.32
N GLY A 34 -14.80 -3.83 9.42
CA GLY A 34 -13.52 -3.16 9.23
C GLY A 34 -13.61 -1.64 9.18
N VAL A 35 -12.53 -0.98 9.59
CA VAL A 35 -12.26 0.44 9.37
C VAL A 35 -11.07 0.54 8.43
N ILE A 36 -11.15 1.42 7.42
CA ILE A 36 -10.08 1.60 6.43
C ILE A 36 -9.83 3.07 6.14
N GLY A 37 -8.55 3.45 6.03
CA GLY A 37 -8.16 4.77 5.55
C GLY A 37 -8.34 4.88 4.03
N LEU A 38 -9.11 5.87 3.58
CA LEU A 38 -9.31 6.16 2.16
C LEU A 38 -8.48 7.38 1.76
N SER A 39 -7.43 7.14 0.97
CA SER A 39 -6.55 8.19 0.45
C SER A 39 -6.92 8.67 -0.96
N GLY A 40 -7.85 7.99 -1.64
CA GLY A 40 -8.13 8.17 -3.06
C GLY A 40 -7.08 7.53 -3.98
N GLY A 41 -6.06 6.86 -3.43
CA GLY A 41 -5.06 6.10 -4.19
C GLY A 41 -5.52 4.69 -4.54
N VAL A 42 -4.80 4.02 -5.45
CA VAL A 42 -5.16 2.69 -5.96
C VAL A 42 -5.18 1.63 -4.86
N ASP A 43 -4.24 1.66 -3.91
CA ASP A 43 -4.12 0.64 -2.87
C ASP A 43 -5.30 0.70 -1.88
N SER A 44 -5.58 1.88 -1.32
CA SER A 44 -6.71 2.07 -0.41
C SER A 44 -8.05 1.74 -1.08
N THR A 45 -8.21 2.10 -2.35
CA THR A 45 -9.38 1.78 -3.16
C THR A 45 -9.53 0.27 -3.35
N THR A 46 -8.44 -0.42 -3.74
CA THR A 46 -8.47 -1.87 -3.99
C THR A 46 -8.75 -2.65 -2.71
N SER A 47 -8.09 -2.28 -1.61
CA SER A 47 -8.31 -2.91 -0.30
C SER A 47 -9.75 -2.71 0.19
N ALA A 48 -10.30 -1.51 0.06
CA ALA A 48 -11.70 -1.21 0.42
C ALA A 48 -12.70 -2.01 -0.45
N ALA A 49 -12.47 -2.07 -1.76
CA ALA A 49 -13.35 -2.79 -2.67
C ALA A 49 -13.34 -4.31 -2.42
N LEU A 50 -12.17 -4.90 -2.13
CA LEU A 50 -12.06 -6.30 -1.73
C LEU A 50 -12.80 -6.59 -0.42
N ALA A 51 -12.60 -5.74 0.59
CA ALA A 51 -13.29 -5.88 1.87
C ALA A 51 -14.81 -5.74 1.72
N LYS A 52 -15.27 -4.74 0.95
CA LYS A 52 -16.71 -4.55 0.69
C LYS A 52 -17.30 -5.76 -0.04
N ARG A 53 -16.64 -6.26 -1.08
CA ARG A 53 -17.07 -7.46 -1.81
C ARG A 53 -17.17 -8.68 -0.87
N ALA A 54 -16.19 -8.88 -0.01
CA ALA A 54 -16.19 -9.96 0.97
C ALA A 54 -17.34 -9.83 1.97
N PHE A 55 -17.58 -8.63 2.50
CA PHE A 55 -18.68 -8.37 3.44
C PHE A 55 -20.05 -8.53 2.78
N ASP A 56 -20.22 -8.07 1.55
CA ASP A 56 -21.47 -8.26 0.83
C ASP A 56 -21.79 -9.75 0.64
N LYS A 57 -20.80 -10.53 0.19
CA LYS A 57 -20.94 -11.99 0.03
C LYS A 57 -21.29 -12.69 1.35
N TYR A 58 -20.60 -12.33 2.43
CA TYR A 58 -20.88 -12.87 3.77
C TYR A 58 -22.27 -12.47 4.26
N ASN A 59 -22.64 -11.21 4.06
CA ASN A 59 -23.89 -10.63 4.54
C ASN A 59 -25.15 -11.23 3.88
N LEU A 60 -25.03 -11.82 2.69
CA LEU A 60 -26.15 -12.53 2.03
C LEU A 60 -26.61 -13.73 2.86
N ASN A 61 -25.68 -14.45 3.50
CA ASN A 61 -25.92 -15.72 4.14
C ASN A 61 -25.80 -15.69 5.68
N SER A 62 -25.58 -14.51 6.27
CA SER A 62 -25.38 -14.36 7.71
C SER A 62 -26.43 -13.46 8.35
N ASN A 63 -26.90 -13.84 9.55
CA ASN A 63 -27.76 -12.97 10.38
C ASN A 63 -26.95 -11.82 11.02
N LYS A 64 -25.66 -12.01 11.26
CA LYS A 64 -24.75 -10.96 11.74
C LYS A 64 -24.15 -10.27 10.53
N LYS A 65 -24.39 -8.98 10.41
CA LYS A 65 -23.90 -8.19 9.28
C LYS A 65 -22.54 -7.57 9.61
N LEU A 66 -21.63 -7.64 8.64
CA LEU A 66 -20.35 -6.92 8.67
C LEU A 66 -20.48 -5.59 7.94
N GLU A 67 -19.86 -4.55 8.47
CA GLU A 67 -19.83 -3.21 7.89
C GLU A 67 -18.39 -2.74 7.65
N LEU A 68 -18.16 -2.11 6.50
CA LEU A 68 -16.93 -1.38 6.20
C LEU A 68 -17.15 0.11 6.42
N VAL A 69 -16.25 0.74 7.18
CA VAL A 69 -16.26 2.19 7.41
C VAL A 69 -15.00 2.81 6.82
N GLY A 70 -15.18 3.77 5.92
CA GLY A 70 -14.10 4.55 5.35
C GLY A 70 -13.72 5.73 6.23
N CYS A 71 -12.43 6.02 6.36
CA CYS A 71 -11.93 7.23 7.01
C CYS A 71 -11.13 8.06 6.01
N ILE A 72 -11.58 9.28 5.73
CA ILE A 72 -10.88 10.26 4.92
C ILE A 72 -10.22 11.24 5.88
N MET A 73 -8.90 11.25 5.94
CA MET A 73 -8.13 11.99 6.93
C MET A 73 -7.19 12.99 6.25
N PRO A 74 -7.75 14.11 5.74
CA PRO A 74 -6.98 15.10 5.01
C PRO A 74 -6.00 15.86 5.93
N SER A 75 -4.90 16.32 5.33
CA SER A 75 -3.97 17.28 5.92
C SER A 75 -3.75 18.44 4.95
N ASN A 76 -3.15 19.51 5.39
CA ASN A 76 -2.87 20.71 4.56
C ASN A 76 -1.94 20.45 3.35
N THR A 77 -1.32 19.28 3.27
CA THR A 77 -0.46 18.89 2.13
C THR A 77 -1.15 17.99 1.12
N ASN A 78 -2.34 17.46 1.43
CA ASN A 78 -3.12 16.69 0.48
C ASN A 78 -3.75 17.61 -0.56
N SER A 79 -3.87 17.11 -1.79
CA SER A 79 -4.61 17.82 -2.83
C SER A 79 -6.12 17.73 -2.57
N SER A 80 -6.87 18.73 -3.02
CA SER A 80 -8.35 18.65 -3.05
C SER A 80 -8.85 17.46 -3.87
N ASP A 81 -8.06 17.01 -4.82
CA ASP A 81 -8.37 15.86 -5.67
C ASP A 81 -8.30 14.54 -4.88
N ASP A 82 -7.38 14.41 -3.92
CA ASP A 82 -7.26 13.20 -3.09
C ASP A 82 -8.53 12.99 -2.25
N GLU A 83 -9.00 14.04 -1.57
CA GLU A 83 -10.23 13.97 -0.77
C GLU A 83 -11.46 13.71 -1.66
N ARG A 84 -11.56 14.41 -2.80
CA ARG A 84 -12.66 14.21 -3.75
C ARG A 84 -12.70 12.77 -4.27
N ASP A 85 -11.53 12.20 -4.61
CA ASP A 85 -11.46 10.84 -5.14
C ASP A 85 -11.72 9.80 -4.05
N ALA A 86 -11.28 10.04 -2.81
CA ALA A 86 -11.62 9.20 -1.66
C ALA A 86 -13.13 9.16 -1.40
N ARG A 87 -13.82 10.31 -1.47
CA ARG A 87 -15.30 10.38 -1.36
C ARG A 87 -15.99 9.60 -2.49
N LYS A 88 -15.55 9.78 -3.74
CA LYS A 88 -16.09 9.01 -4.88
C LYS A 88 -15.93 7.50 -4.70
N VAL A 89 -14.80 7.05 -4.14
CA VAL A 89 -14.60 5.63 -3.85
C VAL A 89 -15.61 5.15 -2.82
N ALA A 90 -15.79 5.87 -1.71
CA ALA A 90 -16.76 5.51 -0.69
C ALA A 90 -18.20 5.48 -1.23
N ASP A 91 -18.59 6.48 -2.03
CA ASP A 91 -19.91 6.56 -2.66
C ASP A 91 -20.13 5.41 -3.65
N ARG A 92 -19.15 5.09 -4.51
CA ARG A 92 -19.22 3.97 -5.48
C ARG A 92 -19.32 2.60 -4.77
N LEU A 93 -18.67 2.45 -3.62
CA LEU A 93 -18.76 1.24 -2.81
C LEU A 93 -20.04 1.18 -1.94
N GLY A 94 -20.77 2.29 -1.81
CA GLY A 94 -21.94 2.40 -0.93
C GLY A 94 -21.59 2.14 0.53
N ILE A 95 -20.43 2.64 0.99
CA ILE A 95 -19.98 2.50 2.38
C ILE A 95 -20.15 3.81 3.14
N ARG A 96 -20.43 3.71 4.44
CA ARG A 96 -20.36 4.83 5.36
C ARG A 96 -18.91 5.32 5.47
N TYR A 97 -18.72 6.62 5.55
CA TYR A 97 -17.39 7.18 5.78
C TYR A 97 -17.42 8.40 6.70
N GLU A 98 -16.29 8.67 7.32
CA GLU A 98 -16.05 9.84 8.15
C GLU A 98 -14.90 10.68 7.58
N ILE A 99 -15.01 11.99 7.72
CA ILE A 99 -13.96 12.94 7.36
C ILE A 99 -13.37 13.49 8.63
N ILE A 100 -12.11 13.16 8.87
CA ILE A 100 -11.38 13.45 10.11
C ILE A 100 -10.12 14.23 9.77
N PRO A 101 -10.17 15.58 9.68
CA PRO A 101 -8.98 16.39 9.43
C PRO A 101 -7.94 16.20 10.54
N ILE A 102 -6.68 15.96 10.17
CA ILE A 102 -5.61 15.66 11.15
C ILE A 102 -4.84 16.88 11.63
N GLU A 103 -5.03 18.06 11.03
CA GLU A 103 -4.31 19.29 11.41
C GLU A 103 -4.46 19.68 12.88
N PRO A 104 -5.64 19.57 13.53
CA PRO A 104 -5.75 19.88 14.96
C PRO A 104 -4.84 19.01 15.84
N VAL A 105 -4.64 17.73 15.44
CA VAL A 105 -3.76 16.82 16.18
C VAL A 105 -2.29 17.18 15.94
N ILE A 106 -1.90 17.50 14.70
CA ILE A 106 -0.56 18.00 14.37
C ILE A 106 -0.23 19.26 15.18
N GLU A 107 -1.19 20.18 15.30
CA GLU A 107 -1.01 21.39 16.09
C GLU A 107 -0.84 21.09 17.60
N GLY A 108 -1.52 20.07 18.10
CA GLY A 108 -1.29 19.56 19.46
C GLY A 108 0.16 19.11 19.67
N PHE A 109 0.70 18.31 18.72
CA PHE A 109 2.11 17.90 18.76
C PHE A 109 3.07 19.08 18.66
N ARG A 110 2.78 20.09 17.84
CA ARG A 110 3.58 21.31 17.74
C ARG A 110 3.73 22.02 19.09
N LYS A 111 2.65 22.10 19.86
CA LYS A 111 2.66 22.72 21.20
C LYS A 111 3.49 21.95 22.22
N VAL A 112 3.55 20.60 22.08
CA VAL A 112 4.28 19.73 23.02
C VAL A 112 5.75 19.58 22.65
N ILE A 113 6.04 19.35 21.35
CA ILE A 113 7.41 19.14 20.85
C ILE A 113 7.60 19.94 19.55
N PRO A 114 7.83 21.26 19.59
CA PRO A 114 7.88 22.12 18.40
C PRO A 114 8.87 21.64 17.34
N LYS A 115 10.03 21.15 17.74
CA LYS A 115 11.13 20.72 16.85
C LYS A 115 10.77 19.60 15.88
N ILE A 116 9.76 18.76 16.15
CA ILE A 116 9.38 17.66 15.26
C ILE A 116 8.67 18.15 13.99
N ILE A 117 8.13 19.36 14.00
CA ILE A 117 7.42 19.95 12.86
C ILE A 117 8.40 20.65 11.89
N GLU A 118 9.62 20.95 12.31
CA GLU A 118 10.63 21.63 11.52
C GLU A 118 11.17 20.73 10.39
N SER A 119 11.23 19.41 10.60
CA SER A 119 11.63 18.44 9.58
C SER A 119 10.40 17.95 8.80
N SER A 120 10.39 18.13 7.48
CA SER A 120 9.34 17.63 6.59
C SER A 120 9.21 16.10 6.68
N TYR A 121 10.33 15.39 6.72
CA TYR A 121 10.38 13.94 6.87
C TYR A 121 9.74 13.46 8.18
N ILE A 122 10.12 14.05 9.31
CA ILE A 122 9.55 13.69 10.63
C ILE A 122 8.06 14.05 10.68
N LYS A 123 7.69 15.23 10.19
CA LYS A 123 6.29 15.65 10.08
C LYS A 123 5.47 14.72 9.19
N GLY A 124 6.07 14.20 8.12
CA GLY A 124 5.45 13.20 7.23
C GLY A 124 5.12 11.91 8.00
N ASN A 125 6.09 11.32 8.71
CA ASN A 125 5.86 10.14 9.54
C ASN A 125 4.79 10.41 10.62
N LEU A 126 4.85 11.55 11.30
CA LEU A 126 3.85 11.94 12.30
C LEU A 126 2.43 11.95 11.71
N LYS A 127 2.24 12.43 10.48
CA LYS A 127 0.92 12.38 9.82
C LYS A 127 0.42 10.95 9.64
N ALA A 128 1.29 10.03 9.22
CA ALA A 128 0.95 8.62 9.06
C ALA A 128 0.59 7.99 10.42
N GLU A 129 1.36 8.27 11.48
CA GLU A 129 1.12 7.80 12.84
C GLU A 129 -0.18 8.34 13.46
N ILE A 130 -0.49 9.62 13.23
CA ILE A 130 -1.77 10.22 13.65
C ILE A 130 -2.94 9.50 12.96
N ARG A 131 -2.86 9.26 11.65
CA ARG A 131 -3.90 8.53 10.91
C ARG A 131 -4.10 7.12 11.46
N ALA A 132 -3.02 6.39 11.71
CA ALA A 132 -3.09 5.06 12.30
C ALA A 132 -3.75 5.09 13.68
N THR A 133 -3.35 6.02 14.54
CA THR A 133 -3.94 6.19 15.88
C THR A 133 -5.45 6.45 15.79
N LEU A 134 -5.89 7.35 14.91
CA LEU A 134 -7.31 7.66 14.72
C LEU A 134 -8.10 6.44 14.20
N LEU A 135 -7.54 5.69 13.23
CA LEU A 135 -8.14 4.46 12.73
C LEU A 135 -8.31 3.42 13.83
N HIS A 136 -7.29 3.21 14.67
CA HIS A 136 -7.36 2.26 15.77
C HIS A 136 -8.38 2.66 16.84
N GLN A 137 -8.48 3.97 17.17
CA GLN A 137 -9.46 4.44 18.14
C GLN A 137 -10.89 4.25 17.62
N LEU A 138 -11.14 4.60 16.35
CA LEU A 138 -12.46 4.38 15.75
C LEU A 138 -12.79 2.88 15.63
N ALA A 139 -11.83 2.07 15.20
CA ALA A 139 -11.99 0.64 15.12
C ALA A 139 -12.34 0.02 16.49
N GLY A 140 -11.64 0.42 17.54
CA GLY A 140 -11.94 0.00 18.92
C GLY A 140 -13.33 0.41 19.38
N TYR A 141 -13.72 1.65 19.12
CA TYR A 141 -15.05 2.16 19.49
C TYR A 141 -16.19 1.40 18.80
N GLU A 142 -16.00 1.04 17.53
CA GLU A 142 -17.03 0.34 16.73
C GLU A 142 -16.90 -1.19 16.74
N LYS A 143 -15.97 -1.76 17.50
CA LYS A 143 -15.67 -3.21 17.50
C LYS A 143 -15.35 -3.73 16.09
N LYS A 144 -14.49 -3.01 15.37
CA LYS A 144 -14.00 -3.32 14.03
C LYS A 144 -12.49 -3.49 14.03
N LEU A 145 -11.93 -4.07 12.97
CA LEU A 145 -10.49 -4.16 12.76
C LEU A 145 -10.01 -3.12 11.76
N VAL A 146 -8.80 -2.63 11.93
CA VAL A 146 -8.16 -1.76 10.93
C VAL A 146 -7.66 -2.62 9.77
N ILE A 147 -8.18 -2.33 8.56
CA ILE A 147 -7.78 -2.97 7.31
C ILE A 147 -6.66 -2.15 6.68
N GLY A 148 -5.51 -2.77 6.45
CA GLY A 148 -4.34 -2.14 5.84
C GLY A 148 -4.46 -1.98 4.34
N THR A 149 -3.63 -1.11 3.80
CA THR A 149 -3.60 -0.77 2.37
C THR A 149 -2.22 -0.97 1.74
N GLY A 150 -1.22 -1.39 2.52
CA GLY A 150 0.13 -1.64 2.05
C GLY A 150 0.19 -2.85 1.12
N ASN A 151 1.03 -2.76 0.10
CA ASN A 151 1.25 -3.82 -0.88
C ASN A 151 2.64 -4.45 -0.74
N ARG A 152 2.86 -5.58 -1.45
CA ARG A 152 4.10 -6.35 -1.33
C ARG A 152 5.35 -5.53 -1.64
N ASP A 153 5.32 -4.71 -2.68
CA ASP A 153 6.51 -4.00 -3.15
C ASP A 153 6.89 -2.84 -2.22
N GLU A 154 5.88 -2.14 -1.67
CA GLU A 154 6.07 -1.04 -0.72
C GLU A 154 6.55 -1.56 0.63
N ASP A 155 5.80 -2.47 1.25
CA ASP A 155 6.04 -2.88 2.64
C ASP A 155 7.22 -3.85 2.76
N PHE A 156 7.19 -4.93 1.97
CA PHE A 156 8.17 -6.02 2.08
C PHE A 156 9.29 -5.91 1.05
N GLY A 157 9.05 -5.24 -0.09
CA GLY A 157 10.04 -4.99 -1.12
C GLY A 157 11.05 -3.94 -0.72
N VAL A 158 10.60 -2.72 -0.47
CA VAL A 158 11.50 -1.59 -0.18
C VAL A 158 11.34 -0.98 1.20
N GLY A 159 10.38 -1.42 2.00
CA GLY A 159 10.12 -0.89 3.34
C GLY A 159 9.73 0.59 3.32
N TYR A 160 9.03 1.01 2.27
CA TYR A 160 8.62 2.39 2.07
C TYR A 160 7.27 2.65 2.74
N TYR A 161 7.26 2.58 4.06
CA TYR A 161 6.10 2.83 4.91
C TYR A 161 6.55 3.36 6.28
N THR A 162 5.64 4.00 7.01
CA THR A 162 5.86 4.43 8.40
C THR A 162 5.46 3.30 9.35
N LEU A 163 6.41 2.84 10.17
CA LEU A 163 6.27 1.64 11.00
C LEU A 163 5.00 1.64 11.87
N PHE A 164 4.78 2.72 12.62
CA PHE A 164 3.60 2.89 13.50
C PHE A 164 2.50 3.75 12.84
N GLY A 165 2.65 4.03 11.55
CA GLY A 165 1.66 4.67 10.71
C GLY A 165 0.89 3.64 9.88
N ASP A 166 1.08 3.68 8.58
CA ASP A 166 0.47 2.76 7.61
C ASP A 166 0.87 1.29 7.79
N GLY A 167 1.98 1.00 8.49
CA GLY A 167 2.36 -0.35 8.92
C GLY A 167 1.58 -0.88 10.13
N ALA A 168 0.93 -0.02 10.91
CA ALA A 168 0.18 -0.41 12.11
C ALA A 168 -1.27 -0.77 11.76
N VAL A 169 -1.51 -2.01 11.33
CA VAL A 169 -2.82 -2.49 10.90
C VAL A 169 -3.09 -3.88 11.46
N HIS A 170 -4.36 -4.28 11.52
CA HIS A 170 -4.73 -5.63 12.00
C HIS A 170 -4.57 -6.69 10.91
N MET A 171 -4.65 -6.31 9.64
CA MET A 171 -4.48 -7.20 8.50
C MET A 171 -4.02 -6.43 7.26
N SER A 172 -3.31 -7.11 6.35
CA SER A 172 -2.79 -6.55 5.10
C SER A 172 -3.32 -7.33 3.89
N PRO A 173 -4.54 -7.02 3.39
CA PRO A 173 -5.16 -7.76 2.28
C PRO A 173 -4.32 -7.77 0.99
N LEU A 174 -3.57 -6.71 0.74
CA LEU A 174 -2.72 -6.55 -0.43
C LEU A 174 -1.26 -6.99 -0.21
N GLY A 175 -0.89 -7.43 0.99
CA GLY A 175 0.50 -7.71 1.37
C GLY A 175 1.21 -8.76 0.51
N GLY A 176 0.47 -9.64 -0.17
CA GLY A 176 1.00 -10.60 -1.14
C GLY A 176 1.03 -10.11 -2.59
N LEU A 177 0.40 -8.97 -2.91
CA LEU A 177 0.29 -8.46 -4.28
C LEU A 177 1.37 -7.40 -4.58
N PRO A 178 2.17 -7.57 -5.65
CA PRO A 178 2.98 -6.48 -6.17
C PRO A 178 2.11 -5.38 -6.74
N LYS A 179 2.63 -4.15 -6.80
CA LYS A 179 1.89 -2.94 -7.25
C LYS A 179 1.19 -3.12 -8.60
N ARG A 180 1.85 -3.80 -9.54
CA ARG A 180 1.28 -4.11 -10.86
C ARG A 180 0.00 -4.94 -10.76
N LEU A 181 -0.01 -5.95 -9.89
CA LEU A 181 -1.19 -6.80 -9.67
C LEU A 181 -2.26 -6.11 -8.83
N VAL A 182 -1.90 -5.17 -7.93
CA VAL A 182 -2.89 -4.30 -7.28
C VAL A 182 -3.64 -3.46 -8.31
N ARG A 183 -2.93 -2.87 -9.29
CA ARG A 183 -3.56 -2.14 -10.40
C ARG A 183 -4.48 -3.03 -11.23
N GLN A 184 -4.05 -4.25 -11.55
CA GLN A 184 -4.88 -5.24 -12.25
C GLN A 184 -6.15 -5.57 -11.44
N MET A 185 -6.03 -5.76 -10.13
CA MET A 185 -7.16 -6.02 -9.23
C MET A 185 -8.11 -4.81 -9.16
N ALA A 186 -7.58 -3.58 -9.09
CA ALA A 186 -8.40 -2.36 -9.15
C ALA A 186 -9.25 -2.31 -10.43
N CYS A 187 -8.65 -2.62 -11.58
CA CYS A 187 -9.38 -2.71 -12.84
C CYS A 187 -10.48 -3.78 -12.81
N TYR A 188 -10.19 -4.97 -12.28
CA TYR A 188 -11.16 -6.05 -12.12
C TYR A 188 -12.35 -5.65 -11.24
N LEU A 189 -12.08 -4.89 -10.16
CA LEU A 189 -13.10 -4.39 -9.22
C LEU A 189 -13.85 -3.14 -9.73
N GLY A 190 -13.58 -2.69 -10.97
CA GLY A 190 -14.29 -1.57 -11.60
C GLY A 190 -13.67 -0.19 -11.34
N PHE A 191 -12.43 -0.10 -10.86
CA PHE A 191 -11.72 1.14 -10.54
C PHE A 191 -10.56 1.43 -11.50
N SER A 192 -10.76 1.20 -12.81
CA SER A 192 -9.74 1.42 -13.84
C SER A 192 -9.26 2.87 -13.92
N ASP A 193 -10.11 3.82 -13.58
CA ASP A 193 -9.83 5.25 -13.53
C ASP A 193 -8.77 5.62 -12.48
N LEU A 194 -8.67 4.83 -11.40
CA LEU A 194 -7.69 5.03 -10.33
C LEU A 194 -6.44 4.13 -10.46
N ALA A 195 -6.50 3.09 -11.28
CA ALA A 195 -5.43 2.12 -11.42
C ALA A 195 -4.10 2.74 -11.89
N ASN A 196 -4.15 3.81 -12.68
CA ASN A 196 -2.99 4.47 -13.27
C ASN A 196 -2.57 5.76 -12.53
N ARG A 197 -3.13 6.06 -11.36
CA ARG A 197 -2.66 7.20 -10.56
C ARG A 197 -1.17 7.04 -10.22
N ILE A 198 -0.46 8.16 -10.23
CA ILE A 198 0.95 8.20 -9.84
C ILE A 198 1.04 7.87 -8.34
N PRO A 199 1.85 6.86 -7.95
CA PRO A 199 2.02 6.50 -6.55
C PRO A 199 2.66 7.66 -5.76
N THR A 200 2.08 7.95 -4.60
CA THR A 200 2.60 8.95 -3.66
C THR A 200 2.18 8.60 -2.24
N ALA A 201 3.10 8.76 -1.31
CA ALA A 201 2.80 8.67 0.12
C ALA A 201 1.95 9.86 0.62
N GLY A 202 1.89 10.98 -0.15
CA GLY A 202 1.08 12.14 0.17
C GLY A 202 1.47 12.86 1.48
N LEU A 203 2.71 12.70 1.92
CA LEU A 203 3.22 13.29 3.16
C LEU A 203 3.75 14.70 2.95
N GLU A 204 4.21 15.00 1.73
CA GLU A 204 4.72 16.30 1.30
C GLU A 204 4.06 16.73 -0.02
N ALA A 205 3.99 18.06 -0.24
CA ALA A 205 3.46 18.59 -1.50
C ALA A 205 4.36 18.19 -2.68
N GLY A 206 3.75 17.66 -3.75
CA GLY A 206 4.47 17.24 -4.97
C GLY A 206 5.36 16.00 -4.78
N GLN A 207 5.19 15.26 -3.69
CA GLN A 207 5.89 13.99 -3.47
C GLN A 207 5.38 12.93 -4.46
N THR A 208 6.31 12.12 -4.97
CA THR A 208 6.01 10.88 -5.67
C THR A 208 6.97 9.78 -5.21
N ASP A 209 6.51 8.55 -5.16
CA ASP A 209 7.34 7.42 -4.74
C ASP A 209 8.53 7.26 -5.70
N PHE A 210 8.34 7.51 -6.99
CA PHE A 210 9.42 7.48 -7.98
C PHE A 210 10.50 8.52 -7.69
N LYS A 211 10.12 9.76 -7.29
CA LYS A 211 11.07 10.79 -6.86
C LYS A 211 11.89 10.35 -5.67
N ASP A 212 11.25 9.70 -4.70
CA ASP A 212 11.89 9.30 -3.45
C ASP A 212 12.75 8.04 -3.61
N LEU A 213 12.30 7.07 -4.38
CA LEU A 213 12.99 5.80 -4.60
C LEU A 213 14.06 5.89 -5.70
N GLY A 214 13.76 6.55 -6.81
CA GLY A 214 14.63 6.64 -7.99
C GLY A 214 14.44 5.49 -8.99
N TYR A 215 13.42 4.65 -8.76
CA TYR A 215 12.99 3.55 -9.63
C TYR A 215 11.50 3.27 -9.43
N TYR A 216 10.87 2.65 -10.43
CA TYR A 216 9.48 2.23 -10.37
C TYR A 216 9.30 0.92 -9.61
N TYR A 217 8.07 0.65 -9.18
CA TYR A 217 7.72 -0.61 -8.50
C TYR A 217 7.85 -1.83 -9.39
N GLU A 218 7.76 -1.68 -10.70
CA GLU A 218 8.01 -2.75 -11.67
C GLU A 218 9.44 -3.30 -11.55
N THR A 219 10.41 -2.43 -11.27
CA THR A 219 11.80 -2.84 -10.99
C THR A 219 11.93 -3.55 -9.64
N VAL A 220 11.23 -3.07 -8.62
CA VAL A 220 11.15 -3.75 -7.31
C VAL A 220 10.53 -5.13 -7.46
N GLU A 221 9.41 -5.25 -8.19
CA GLU A 221 8.75 -6.53 -8.49
C GLU A 221 9.71 -7.50 -9.19
N GLY A 222 10.38 -7.06 -10.26
CA GLY A 222 11.31 -7.92 -11.00
C GLY A 222 12.45 -8.44 -10.14
N ILE A 223 13.05 -7.59 -9.29
CA ILE A 223 14.12 -7.99 -8.38
C ILE A 223 13.59 -8.96 -7.29
N SER A 224 12.41 -8.68 -6.75
CA SER A 224 11.76 -9.53 -5.75
C SER A 224 11.43 -10.92 -6.33
N GLU A 225 10.87 -10.97 -7.54
CA GLU A 225 10.57 -12.21 -8.25
C GLU A 225 11.85 -13.02 -8.56
N GLY A 226 12.91 -12.35 -9.01
CA GLY A 226 14.20 -13.00 -9.22
C GLY A 226 14.71 -13.67 -7.94
N LYS A 227 14.64 -12.98 -6.81
CA LYS A 227 15.02 -13.53 -5.50
C LYS A 227 14.13 -14.71 -5.08
N LEU A 228 12.81 -14.63 -5.27
CA LEU A 228 11.85 -15.68 -4.96
C LEU A 228 12.08 -16.93 -5.83
N GLN A 229 12.48 -16.75 -7.08
CA GLN A 229 12.81 -17.84 -8.02
C GLN A 229 14.21 -18.43 -7.81
N GLY A 230 14.95 -17.93 -6.81
CA GLY A 230 16.27 -18.47 -6.42
C GLY A 230 17.46 -17.92 -7.20
N PHE A 231 17.28 -16.87 -8.01
CA PHE A 231 18.40 -16.22 -8.69
C PHE A 231 19.32 -15.53 -7.67
N SER A 232 20.62 -15.69 -7.85
CA SER A 232 21.61 -14.93 -7.11
C SER A 232 21.55 -13.45 -7.47
N ARG A 233 22.06 -12.58 -6.59
CA ARG A 233 22.11 -11.14 -6.88
C ARG A 233 22.83 -10.80 -8.18
N LEU A 234 23.88 -11.56 -8.51
CA LEU A 234 24.64 -11.34 -9.76
C LEU A 234 23.82 -11.73 -11.00
N GLU A 235 23.07 -12.83 -10.93
CA GLU A 235 22.17 -13.23 -12.01
C GLU A 235 21.04 -12.21 -12.20
N ILE A 236 20.45 -11.68 -11.12
CA ILE A 236 19.44 -10.61 -11.17
C ILE A 236 20.00 -9.36 -11.85
N ILE A 237 21.22 -8.91 -11.48
CA ILE A 237 21.88 -7.76 -12.10
C ILE A 237 22.07 -7.96 -13.62
N ASN A 238 22.33 -9.19 -14.04
CA ASN A 238 22.62 -9.53 -15.44
C ASN A 238 21.39 -9.97 -16.25
N ASP A 239 20.24 -10.12 -15.61
CA ASP A 239 18.98 -10.48 -16.26
C ASP A 239 18.51 -9.36 -17.21
N ASP A 240 18.00 -9.75 -18.38
CA ASP A 240 17.64 -8.79 -19.43
C ASP A 240 16.42 -7.93 -19.05
N LEU A 241 15.43 -8.52 -18.35
CA LEU A 241 14.29 -7.77 -17.82
C LEU A 241 14.75 -6.69 -16.85
N ILE A 242 15.63 -7.03 -15.91
CA ILE A 242 16.13 -6.07 -14.91
C ILE A 242 16.97 -4.97 -15.55
N LYS A 243 17.80 -5.29 -16.54
CA LYS A 243 18.56 -4.28 -17.30
C LYS A 243 17.66 -3.32 -18.08
N GLU A 244 16.57 -3.84 -18.65
CA GLU A 244 15.58 -3.01 -19.37
C GLU A 244 14.85 -2.08 -18.42
N LEU A 245 14.31 -2.60 -17.31
CA LEU A 245 13.61 -1.81 -16.28
C LEU A 245 14.52 -0.73 -15.69
N ALA A 246 15.75 -1.09 -15.33
CA ALA A 246 16.72 -0.14 -14.77
C ALA A 246 17.11 0.96 -15.78
N ARG A 247 17.25 0.63 -17.07
CA ARG A 247 17.49 1.65 -18.12
C ARG A 247 16.33 2.63 -18.22
N LYS A 248 15.10 2.12 -18.18
CA LYS A 248 13.90 2.95 -18.18
C LYS A 248 13.88 3.87 -16.96
N ASP A 249 14.08 3.35 -15.75
CA ASP A 249 14.10 4.13 -14.52
C ASP A 249 15.11 5.28 -14.56
N ILE A 250 16.34 4.98 -14.98
CA ILE A 250 17.43 5.97 -15.09
C ILE A 250 17.08 7.04 -16.12
N SER A 251 16.56 6.63 -17.28
CA SER A 251 16.15 7.54 -18.37
C SER A 251 15.03 8.47 -17.92
N ASP A 252 13.93 7.90 -17.40
CA ASP A 252 12.75 8.66 -17.00
C ASP A 252 13.08 9.60 -15.84
N TYR A 253 13.85 9.13 -14.85
CA TYR A 253 14.27 9.98 -13.74
C TYR A 253 15.14 11.14 -14.19
N THR A 254 16.08 10.90 -15.13
CA THR A 254 16.93 11.94 -15.70
C THR A 254 16.10 12.97 -16.49
N GLN A 255 15.13 12.50 -17.26
CA GLN A 255 14.23 13.37 -18.03
C GLN A 255 13.38 14.27 -17.11
N ILE A 256 12.86 13.72 -16.00
CA ILE A 256 11.94 14.44 -15.12
C ILE A 256 12.70 15.36 -14.15
N TYR A 257 13.83 14.88 -13.58
CA TYR A 257 14.53 15.55 -12.48
C TYR A 257 15.95 16.03 -12.83
N GLY A 258 16.38 15.90 -14.08
CA GLY A 258 17.68 16.36 -14.58
C GLY A 258 18.83 15.40 -14.34
N LYS A 259 18.85 14.65 -13.24
CA LYS A 259 19.92 13.68 -12.91
C LYS A 259 19.35 12.50 -12.15
N SER A 260 19.61 11.28 -12.62
CA SER A 260 19.20 10.06 -11.93
C SER A 260 19.96 9.87 -10.61
N LYS A 261 19.29 9.23 -9.64
CA LYS A 261 19.88 8.77 -8.37
C LYS A 261 20.87 7.62 -8.57
N PHE A 262 20.71 6.87 -9.66
CA PHE A 262 21.51 5.69 -9.97
C PHE A 262 22.07 5.79 -11.39
N SER A 263 23.21 5.14 -11.60
CA SER A 263 23.92 5.14 -12.88
C SER A 263 23.84 3.77 -13.59
N SER A 264 23.39 2.73 -12.91
CA SER A 264 23.39 1.36 -13.44
C SER A 264 22.35 0.46 -12.76
N ALA A 265 21.97 -0.63 -13.45
CA ALA A 265 21.15 -1.70 -12.89
C ALA A 265 21.77 -2.29 -11.60
N LYS A 266 23.09 -2.41 -11.55
CA LYS A 266 23.81 -2.88 -10.35
C LYS A 266 23.54 -2.02 -9.13
N GLU A 267 23.55 -0.70 -9.27
CA GLU A 267 23.27 0.22 -8.16
C GLU A 267 21.82 0.12 -7.69
N ILE A 268 20.86 0.06 -8.63
CA ILE A 268 19.43 -0.12 -8.30
C ILE A 268 19.21 -1.44 -7.57
N VAL A 269 19.70 -2.56 -8.11
CA VAL A 269 19.57 -3.88 -7.48
C VAL A 269 20.16 -3.88 -6.08
N ASN A 270 21.35 -3.33 -5.89
CA ASN A 270 21.97 -3.25 -4.57
C ASN A 270 21.17 -2.40 -3.59
N ASN A 271 20.59 -1.28 -4.05
CA ASN A 271 19.73 -0.44 -3.23
C ASN A 271 18.44 -1.17 -2.82
N VAL A 272 17.78 -1.86 -3.75
CA VAL A 272 16.58 -2.65 -3.45
C VAL A 272 16.90 -3.76 -2.45
N PHE A 273 18.00 -4.50 -2.62
CA PHE A 273 18.41 -5.52 -1.64
C PHE A 273 18.67 -4.94 -0.24
N MET A 274 19.33 -3.78 -0.16
CA MET A 274 19.52 -3.07 1.12
C MET A 274 18.17 -2.70 1.75
N ARG A 275 17.24 -2.17 0.96
CA ARG A 275 15.90 -1.80 1.43
C ARG A 275 15.09 -3.02 1.88
N MET A 276 15.22 -4.17 1.21
CA MET A 276 14.60 -5.43 1.66
C MET A 276 15.05 -5.84 3.06
N GLU A 277 16.32 -5.63 3.41
CA GLU A 277 16.79 -5.91 4.78
C GLU A 277 16.21 -4.91 5.80
N ILE A 278 16.04 -3.64 5.42
CA ILE A 278 15.35 -2.64 6.25
C ILE A 278 13.87 -3.02 6.43
N ALA A 279 13.18 -3.39 5.34
CA ALA A 279 11.80 -3.85 5.38
C ALA A 279 11.63 -5.06 6.32
N LYS A 280 12.53 -6.04 6.21
CA LYS A 280 12.56 -7.22 7.08
C LYS A 280 12.77 -6.85 8.55
N ALA A 281 13.63 -5.87 8.83
CA ALA A 281 13.85 -5.39 10.21
C ALA A 281 12.60 -4.68 10.75
N LYS A 282 11.94 -3.85 9.96
CA LYS A 282 10.64 -3.24 10.31
C LYS A 282 9.57 -4.31 10.56
N GLY A 283 9.46 -5.31 9.68
CA GLY A 283 8.48 -6.39 9.79
C GLY A 283 8.61 -7.27 11.04
N LYS A 284 9.77 -7.28 11.70
CA LYS A 284 9.92 -7.96 13.00
C LYS A 284 9.15 -7.27 14.13
N ILE A 285 8.89 -5.99 13.99
CA ILE A 285 8.18 -5.19 15.01
C ILE A 285 6.69 -5.20 14.72
N VAL A 286 6.30 -5.09 13.43
CA VAL A 286 4.92 -5.09 12.96
C VAL A 286 4.78 -6.17 11.89
N SER A 287 4.03 -7.22 12.18
CA SER A 287 3.81 -8.34 11.25
C SER A 287 2.32 -8.64 11.14
N PRO A 288 1.55 -7.79 10.42
CA PRO A 288 0.12 -8.04 10.26
C PRO A 288 -0.12 -9.31 9.43
N PRO A 289 -1.21 -10.07 9.72
CA PRO A 289 -1.60 -11.21 8.92
C PRO A 289 -1.76 -10.85 7.44
N GLN A 290 -1.39 -11.78 6.58
CA GLN A 290 -1.51 -11.64 5.13
C GLN A 290 -2.23 -12.84 4.53
N PRO A 291 -3.01 -12.65 3.46
CA PRO A 291 -3.66 -13.77 2.78
C PRO A 291 -2.62 -14.65 2.07
N LYS A 292 -2.89 -15.94 2.04
CA LYS A 292 -2.25 -16.83 1.05
C LYS A 292 -3.00 -16.69 -0.25
N ILE A 293 -2.30 -16.30 -1.31
CA ILE A 293 -2.87 -16.05 -2.64
C ILE A 293 -2.16 -16.89 -3.69
N SER A 294 -2.92 -17.31 -4.70
CA SER A 294 -2.40 -18.12 -5.80
C SER A 294 -1.91 -17.21 -6.93
N LEU A 295 -0.59 -17.12 -7.09
CA LEU A 295 0.06 -16.44 -8.20
C LEU A 295 0.72 -17.48 -9.12
N GLY A 296 0.42 -17.41 -10.42
CA GLY A 296 1.05 -18.24 -11.44
C GLY A 296 2.25 -17.53 -12.08
N TYR A 297 3.16 -18.33 -12.63
CA TYR A 297 4.29 -17.86 -13.45
C TYR A 297 4.14 -18.38 -14.88
N LEU A 298 4.57 -17.58 -15.85
CA LEU A 298 4.56 -17.90 -17.28
C LEU A 298 5.71 -18.81 -17.68
#